data_5cdb8d4e47ffeee291167fbde6e3b8a7
#
_entry.id   5cdb8d4e47ffeee291167fbde6e3b8a7
#
_cell.length_a   1.000
_cell.length_b   1.000
_cell.length_c   1.000
_cell.angle_alpha   90.00
_cell.angle_beta   90.00
_cell.angle_gamma   90.00
#
_symmetry.space_group_name_H-M   'P 1'
#
loop_
_entity.id
_entity.type
_entity.pdbx_description
1 polymer ?
#
loop_
_entity_poly.entity_id
_entity_poly.type
_entity_poly.pdbx_seq_one_letter_code
_entity_poly.pdbx_strand_id
1 'polypeptide(L)'
;MSSIILVRHGQSVWNLENRFTGWVDVDITKNGEEEAKKAGNLLLKNNLKIDYYFTSFQLRAKRTLSIIKKILNDDKQVREFWELNERHYGALTGLNKDEMKEKLGEKKVHEFRRSWNLRPDKLDRDNPNHPSNLEVYKDIPNNLIPDTESLEDTYNRVIKIYDKHIKPLVKKNNILISAHGNSIRALCKFLFKLDENQISKLEIPTGNPLHIKFDDNENISECRYLDKDR
;
A
#
# COMPACT_ATOMS: atom_id res chain seq x y z
N MET A 1 -16.45 -14.15 13.59
CA MET A 1 -15.30 -14.22 12.64
C MET A 1 -14.91 -12.80 12.28
N SER A 2 -13.65 -12.50 12.29
CA SER A 2 -13.10 -11.19 11.98
C SER A 2 -12.23 -11.26 10.72
N SER A 3 -11.96 -10.12 10.08
CA SER A 3 -11.14 -10.12 8.88
C SER A 3 -10.38 -8.81 8.66
N ILE A 4 -9.29 -8.91 7.89
CA ILE A 4 -8.61 -7.78 7.29
C ILE A 4 -8.79 -7.87 5.77
N ILE A 5 -9.20 -6.77 5.17
CA ILE A 5 -9.29 -6.61 3.73
C ILE A 5 -8.23 -5.61 3.30
N LEU A 6 -7.26 -6.06 2.50
CA LEU A 6 -6.19 -5.22 1.97
C LEU A 6 -6.52 -4.85 0.53
N VAL A 7 -6.49 -3.56 0.21
CA VAL A 7 -6.74 -3.06 -1.14
C VAL A 7 -5.58 -2.15 -1.54
N ARG A 8 -4.81 -2.56 -2.55
CA ARG A 8 -3.89 -1.65 -3.19
C ARG A 8 -4.68 -0.61 -3.98
N HIS A 9 -4.28 0.65 -3.89
CA HIS A 9 -4.89 1.73 -4.67
C HIS A 9 -5.03 1.37 -6.14
N GLY A 10 -6.06 1.90 -6.81
CA GLY A 10 -6.26 1.77 -8.25
C GLY A 10 -5.07 2.34 -9.04
N GLN A 11 -4.96 2.02 -10.33
CA GLN A 11 -3.90 2.50 -11.19
C GLN A 11 -3.72 4.02 -11.03
N SER A 12 -2.52 4.46 -10.63
CA SER A 12 -2.17 5.88 -10.56
C SER A 12 -1.61 6.40 -11.90
N VAL A 13 -1.56 7.73 -12.05
CA VAL A 13 -0.96 8.38 -13.23
C VAL A 13 0.47 7.86 -13.46
N TRP A 14 1.29 7.80 -12.42
CA TRP A 14 2.66 7.31 -12.56
C TRP A 14 2.78 5.76 -12.67
N ASN A 15 1.74 5.01 -12.33
CA ASN A 15 1.69 3.60 -12.73
C ASN A 15 1.49 3.47 -14.24
N LEU A 16 0.60 4.29 -14.83
CA LEU A 16 0.36 4.33 -16.27
C LEU A 16 1.62 4.78 -17.04
N GLU A 17 2.33 5.78 -16.53
CA GLU A 17 3.59 6.29 -17.10
C GLU A 17 4.81 5.40 -16.80
N ASN A 18 4.63 4.29 -16.10
CA ASN A 18 5.68 3.36 -15.68
C ASN A 18 6.84 4.02 -14.90
N ARG A 19 6.51 4.97 -14.00
CA ARG A 19 7.50 5.67 -13.15
C ARG A 19 7.59 5.08 -11.74
N PHE A 20 8.72 5.32 -11.09
CA PHE A 20 8.88 5.09 -9.65
C PHE A 20 8.15 6.20 -8.88
N THR A 21 7.06 5.87 -8.20
CA THR A 21 6.20 6.86 -7.55
C THR A 21 6.67 7.23 -6.14
N GLY A 22 6.90 6.22 -5.31
CA GLY A 22 7.29 6.45 -3.91
C GLY A 22 6.30 7.32 -3.15
N TRP A 23 6.80 8.40 -2.56
CA TRP A 23 6.03 9.35 -1.75
C TRP A 23 5.45 10.52 -2.55
N VAL A 24 5.71 10.62 -3.85
CA VAL A 24 5.06 11.66 -4.66
C VAL A 24 3.55 11.45 -4.66
N ASP A 25 2.80 12.53 -4.44
CA ASP A 25 1.36 12.48 -4.23
C ASP A 25 0.59 12.67 -5.55
N VAL A 26 0.54 11.61 -6.36
CA VAL A 26 -0.20 11.55 -7.61
C VAL A 26 -1.55 10.86 -7.42
N ASP A 27 -2.52 11.26 -8.23
CA ASP A 27 -3.88 10.69 -8.22
C ASP A 27 -3.98 9.39 -9.03
N ILE A 28 -5.12 8.72 -8.91
CA ILE A 28 -5.48 7.57 -9.76
C ILE A 28 -6.00 8.03 -11.12
N THR A 29 -5.85 7.16 -12.12
CA THR A 29 -6.41 7.35 -13.47
C THR A 29 -7.90 7.00 -13.49
N LYS A 30 -8.58 7.28 -14.61
CA LYS A 30 -9.95 6.79 -14.85
C LYS A 30 -10.04 5.25 -14.71
N ASN A 31 -9.05 4.52 -15.22
CA ASN A 31 -8.97 3.08 -15.02
C ASN A 31 -8.82 2.72 -13.54
N GLY A 32 -8.02 3.47 -12.79
CA GLY A 32 -7.90 3.30 -11.34
C GLY A 32 -9.20 3.55 -10.57
N GLU A 33 -10.04 4.49 -11.05
CA GLU A 33 -11.39 4.69 -10.50
C GLU A 33 -12.31 3.49 -10.77
N GLU A 34 -12.26 2.90 -11.98
CA GLU A 34 -13.03 1.69 -12.29
C GLU A 34 -12.55 0.48 -11.46
N GLU A 35 -11.23 0.35 -11.25
CA GLU A 35 -10.67 -0.67 -10.33
C GLU A 35 -11.19 -0.48 -8.90
N ALA A 36 -11.26 0.76 -8.41
CA ALA A 36 -11.81 1.06 -7.09
C ALA A 36 -13.32 0.77 -6.99
N LYS A 37 -14.10 1.09 -8.04
CA LYS A 37 -15.52 0.73 -8.13
C LYS A 37 -15.72 -0.78 -8.12
N LYS A 38 -14.91 -1.51 -8.90
CA LYS A 38 -14.94 -2.98 -8.92
C LYS A 38 -14.64 -3.55 -7.52
N ALA A 39 -13.64 -3.01 -6.82
CA ALA A 39 -13.34 -3.41 -5.45
C ALA A 39 -14.55 -3.23 -4.51
N GLY A 40 -15.20 -2.08 -4.53
CA GLY A 40 -16.40 -1.81 -3.74
C GLY A 40 -17.55 -2.80 -4.05
N ASN A 41 -17.80 -3.07 -5.32
CA ASN A 41 -18.83 -4.04 -5.76
C ASN A 41 -18.51 -5.47 -5.31
N LEU A 42 -17.23 -5.88 -5.33
CA LEU A 42 -16.80 -7.17 -4.82
C LEU A 42 -17.06 -7.31 -3.32
N LEU A 43 -16.82 -6.25 -2.54
CA LEU A 43 -17.13 -6.24 -1.11
C LEU A 43 -18.64 -6.38 -0.86
N LEU A 44 -19.49 -5.66 -1.61
CA LEU A 44 -20.95 -5.81 -1.55
C LEU A 44 -21.41 -7.22 -1.91
N LYS A 45 -20.92 -7.76 -3.03
CA LYS A 45 -21.27 -9.12 -3.50
C LYS A 45 -20.92 -10.21 -2.47
N ASN A 46 -19.86 -10.00 -1.69
CA ASN A 46 -19.44 -10.92 -0.65
C ASN A 46 -20.07 -10.59 0.73
N ASN A 47 -21.03 -9.67 0.82
CA ASN A 47 -21.70 -9.24 2.04
C ASN A 47 -20.75 -8.83 3.16
N LEU A 48 -19.61 -8.20 2.80
CA LEU A 48 -18.58 -7.77 3.75
C LEU A 48 -18.95 -6.41 4.34
N LYS A 49 -19.40 -6.41 5.59
CA LYS A 49 -19.60 -5.18 6.37
C LYS A 49 -18.28 -4.77 6.99
N ILE A 50 -17.88 -3.52 6.80
CA ILE A 50 -16.61 -2.99 7.31
C ILE A 50 -16.88 -2.19 8.59
N ASP A 51 -16.09 -2.45 9.62
CA ASP A 51 -16.20 -1.77 10.91
C ASP A 51 -15.24 -0.60 11.03
N TYR A 52 -14.02 -0.74 10.47
CA TYR A 52 -12.97 0.28 10.50
C TYR A 52 -12.28 0.42 9.15
N TYR A 53 -11.95 1.68 8.82
CA TYR A 53 -11.23 2.05 7.62
C TYR A 53 -9.89 2.68 7.95
N PHE A 54 -8.83 2.19 7.27
CA PHE A 54 -7.48 2.73 7.38
C PHE A 54 -6.94 3.06 5.99
N THR A 55 -6.14 4.12 5.91
CA THR A 55 -5.42 4.47 4.68
C THR A 55 -4.14 5.24 4.99
N SER A 56 -3.34 5.46 3.95
CA SER A 56 -2.15 6.32 3.99
C SER A 56 -2.51 7.79 3.78
N PHE A 57 -1.51 8.67 3.88
CA PHE A 57 -1.67 10.09 3.55
C PHE A 57 -1.81 10.34 2.04
N GLN A 58 -1.40 9.39 1.20
CA GLN A 58 -1.29 9.57 -0.25
C GLN A 58 -2.64 9.52 -0.96
N LEU A 59 -2.88 10.54 -1.81
CA LEU A 59 -4.16 10.79 -2.49
C LEU A 59 -4.71 9.56 -3.20
N ARG A 60 -3.88 8.82 -3.94
CA ARG A 60 -4.30 7.61 -4.67
C ARG A 60 -4.94 6.54 -3.80
N ALA A 61 -4.44 6.35 -2.56
CA ALA A 61 -5.02 5.40 -1.63
C ALA A 61 -6.31 5.95 -0.99
N LYS A 62 -6.31 7.24 -0.61
CA LYS A 62 -7.48 7.94 -0.07
C LYS A 62 -8.62 7.98 -1.08
N ARG A 63 -8.33 8.31 -2.35
CA ARG A 63 -9.34 8.36 -3.41
C ARG A 63 -9.93 6.98 -3.72
N THR A 64 -9.07 5.95 -3.80
CA THR A 64 -9.53 4.56 -3.93
C THR A 64 -10.50 4.18 -2.81
N LEU A 65 -10.14 4.47 -1.56
CA LEU A 65 -10.97 4.19 -0.39
C LEU A 65 -12.29 4.99 -0.42
N SER A 66 -12.24 6.26 -0.79
CA SER A 66 -13.44 7.11 -0.91
C SER A 66 -14.44 6.54 -1.92
N ILE A 67 -13.98 6.06 -3.08
CA ILE A 67 -14.83 5.41 -4.09
C ILE A 67 -15.45 4.12 -3.53
N ILE A 68 -14.64 3.27 -2.86
CA ILE A 68 -15.12 2.04 -2.21
C ILE A 68 -16.22 2.37 -1.18
N LYS A 69 -15.97 3.32 -0.28
CA LYS A 69 -16.94 3.73 0.75
C LYS A 69 -18.24 4.25 0.15
N LYS A 70 -18.16 5.04 -0.92
CA LYS A 70 -19.35 5.52 -1.64
C LYS A 70 -20.20 4.38 -2.17
N ILE A 71 -19.58 3.32 -2.74
CA ILE A 71 -20.31 2.13 -3.21
C ILE A 71 -20.92 1.35 -2.05
N LEU A 72 -20.22 1.23 -0.92
CA LEU A 72 -20.73 0.57 0.28
C LEU A 72 -21.80 1.38 1.00
N ASN A 73 -22.06 2.63 0.58
CA ASN A 73 -22.90 3.61 1.27
C ASN A 73 -22.53 3.74 2.75
N ASP A 74 -21.24 3.85 3.04
CA ASP A 74 -20.69 3.86 4.40
C ASP A 74 -19.94 5.18 4.66
N ASP A 75 -20.37 5.91 5.69
CA ASP A 75 -19.85 7.22 6.11
C ASP A 75 -18.87 7.16 7.30
N LYS A 76 -18.60 5.96 7.84
CA LYS A 76 -17.68 5.80 8.99
C LYS A 76 -16.34 6.53 8.76
N GLN A 77 -15.79 7.03 9.85
CA GLN A 77 -14.51 7.76 9.81
C GLN A 77 -13.36 6.91 9.29
N VAL A 78 -12.50 7.51 8.49
CA VAL A 78 -11.24 6.92 8.01
C VAL A 78 -10.10 7.36 8.94
N ARG A 79 -9.27 6.40 9.33
CA ARG A 79 -8.02 6.66 10.07
C ARG A 79 -6.86 6.69 9.10
N GLU A 80 -6.18 7.83 9.03
CA GLU A 80 -5.05 8.05 8.14
C GLU A 80 -3.73 7.94 8.89
N PHE A 81 -2.77 7.17 8.35
CA PHE A 81 -1.46 6.99 8.91
C PHE A 81 -0.39 7.07 7.82
N TRP A 82 0.57 7.99 7.97
CA TRP A 82 1.68 8.13 7.01
C TRP A 82 2.54 6.85 6.96
N GLU A 83 2.58 6.07 8.00
CA GLU A 83 3.30 4.81 8.08
C GLU A 83 2.73 3.76 7.10
N LEU A 84 1.52 3.97 6.60
CA LEU A 84 0.94 3.16 5.53
C LEU A 84 1.30 3.67 4.12
N ASN A 85 2.07 4.75 3.98
CA ASN A 85 2.54 5.26 2.69
C ASN A 85 3.33 4.19 1.91
N GLU A 86 3.44 4.39 0.58
CA GLU A 86 4.30 3.58 -0.26
C GLU A 86 5.78 3.69 0.18
N ARG A 87 6.61 2.73 -0.16
CA ARG A 87 8.05 2.78 0.04
C ARG A 87 8.66 3.95 -0.72
N HIS A 88 9.57 4.68 -0.09
CA HIS A 88 10.32 5.75 -0.75
C HIS A 88 11.42 5.18 -1.65
N TYR A 89 11.42 5.56 -2.92
CA TYR A 89 12.36 5.02 -3.91
C TYR A 89 13.66 5.83 -4.05
N GLY A 90 13.93 6.77 -3.14
CA GLY A 90 15.16 7.57 -3.17
C GLY A 90 15.32 8.31 -4.50
N ALA A 91 16.55 8.35 -5.01
CA ALA A 91 16.90 9.01 -6.28
C ALA A 91 16.22 8.41 -7.53
N LEU A 92 15.58 7.24 -7.42
CA LEU A 92 14.78 6.69 -8.51
C LEU A 92 13.41 7.35 -8.65
N THR A 93 12.97 8.15 -7.66
CA THR A 93 11.65 8.81 -7.66
C THR A 93 11.45 9.65 -8.92
N GLY A 94 10.35 9.40 -9.63
CA GLY A 94 9.99 10.10 -10.88
C GLY A 94 10.62 9.54 -12.15
N LEU A 95 11.65 8.69 -12.04
CA LEU A 95 12.30 8.10 -13.21
C LEU A 95 11.44 6.99 -13.82
N ASN A 96 11.51 6.85 -15.16
CA ASN A 96 10.84 5.77 -15.88
C ASN A 96 11.55 4.44 -15.60
N LYS A 97 10.77 3.37 -15.36
CA LYS A 97 11.34 2.07 -14.98
C LYS A 97 12.06 1.36 -16.13
N ASP A 98 11.60 1.55 -17.39
CA ASP A 98 12.21 0.90 -18.52
C ASP A 98 13.52 1.62 -18.91
N GLU A 99 13.55 2.95 -18.91
CA GLU A 99 14.80 3.70 -19.04
C GLU A 99 15.85 3.31 -17.99
N MET A 100 15.40 3.08 -16.75
CA MET A 100 16.29 2.65 -15.68
C MET A 100 16.77 1.20 -15.85
N LYS A 101 15.95 0.30 -16.45
CA LYS A 101 16.42 -1.05 -16.82
C LYS A 101 17.49 -1.00 -17.91
N GLU A 102 17.32 -0.14 -18.90
CA GLU A 102 18.34 0.08 -19.94
C GLU A 102 19.65 0.62 -19.35
N LYS A 103 19.55 1.56 -18.40
CA LYS A 103 20.72 2.24 -17.80
C LYS A 103 21.44 1.40 -16.75
N LEU A 104 20.69 0.70 -15.85
CA LEU A 104 21.24 -0.01 -14.69
C LEU A 104 21.21 -1.54 -14.83
N GLY A 105 20.55 -2.03 -15.86
CA GLY A 105 20.26 -3.45 -16.05
C GLY A 105 18.98 -3.90 -15.33
N GLU A 106 18.28 -4.85 -15.94
CA GLU A 106 16.99 -5.35 -15.46
C GLU A 106 17.08 -5.94 -14.04
N LYS A 107 18.15 -6.72 -13.79
CA LYS A 107 18.42 -7.33 -12.47
C LYS A 107 18.50 -6.28 -11.37
N LYS A 108 19.25 -5.21 -11.57
CA LYS A 108 19.45 -4.15 -10.57
C LYS A 108 18.14 -3.41 -10.27
N VAL A 109 17.37 -3.09 -11.31
CA VAL A 109 16.05 -2.45 -11.16
C VAL A 109 15.07 -3.38 -10.45
N HIS A 110 15.13 -4.69 -10.75
CA HIS A 110 14.32 -5.67 -10.04
C HIS A 110 14.71 -5.73 -8.55
N GLU A 111 15.98 -5.77 -8.23
CA GLU A 111 16.48 -5.75 -6.84
C GLU A 111 16.01 -4.51 -6.09
N PHE A 112 16.11 -3.30 -6.67
CA PHE A 112 15.58 -2.07 -6.06
C PHE A 112 14.07 -2.12 -5.81
N ARG A 113 13.33 -2.86 -6.60
CA ARG A 113 11.87 -2.97 -6.47
C ARG A 113 11.42 -4.07 -5.50
N ARG A 114 12.23 -5.11 -5.28
CA ARG A 114 11.78 -6.38 -4.70
C ARG A 114 12.61 -6.88 -3.53
N SER A 115 13.88 -6.50 -3.42
CA SER A 115 14.72 -6.98 -2.34
C SER A 115 14.24 -6.48 -0.97
N TRP A 116 14.59 -7.22 0.07
CA TRP A 116 14.23 -6.91 1.43
C TRP A 116 14.97 -5.67 1.96
N ASN A 117 16.30 -5.68 1.89
CA ASN A 117 17.17 -4.72 2.58
C ASN A 117 17.87 -3.71 1.65
N LEU A 118 17.76 -3.85 0.32
CA LEU A 118 18.42 -2.93 -0.59
C LEU A 118 17.66 -1.61 -0.68
N ARG A 119 18.38 -0.50 -0.45
CA ARG A 119 17.90 0.86 -0.65
C ARG A 119 18.45 1.43 -1.95
N PRO A 120 17.65 2.14 -2.76
CA PRO A 120 18.19 3.04 -3.76
C PRO A 120 18.99 4.16 -3.11
N ASP A 121 19.80 4.89 -3.91
CA ASP A 121 20.47 6.09 -3.44
C ASP A 121 19.48 7.10 -2.88
N LYS A 122 19.91 7.95 -1.94
CA LYS A 122 19.08 8.97 -1.34
C LYS A 122 18.60 9.99 -2.37
N LEU A 123 17.36 10.44 -2.23
CA LEU A 123 16.87 11.62 -2.92
C LEU A 123 17.38 12.86 -2.16
N ASP A 124 17.90 13.83 -2.90
CA ASP A 124 18.32 15.10 -2.33
C ASP A 124 17.11 15.83 -1.72
N ARG A 125 17.29 16.42 -0.56
CA ARG A 125 16.23 17.18 0.13
C ARG A 125 15.82 18.46 -0.60
N ASP A 126 16.67 18.98 -1.48
CA ASP A 126 16.35 20.11 -2.35
C ASP A 126 15.54 19.70 -3.59
N ASN A 127 15.37 18.40 -3.84
CA ASN A 127 14.56 17.91 -4.95
C ASN A 127 13.07 18.25 -4.71
N PRO A 128 12.35 18.82 -5.70
CA PRO A 128 10.92 19.15 -5.56
C PRO A 128 10.02 17.95 -5.21
N ASN A 129 10.43 16.74 -5.56
CA ASN A 129 9.71 15.51 -5.26
C ASN A 129 10.08 14.91 -3.88
N HIS A 130 11.02 15.54 -3.14
CA HIS A 130 11.35 15.04 -1.80
C HIS A 130 10.17 15.30 -0.86
N PRO A 131 9.78 14.32 0.00
CA PRO A 131 8.60 14.44 0.85
C PRO A 131 8.61 15.66 1.78
N SER A 132 9.77 16.12 2.23
CA SER A 132 9.88 17.34 3.04
C SER A 132 9.38 18.61 2.34
N ASN A 133 9.28 18.60 1.01
CA ASN A 133 8.83 19.72 0.19
C ASN A 133 7.36 19.59 -0.25
N LEU A 134 6.66 18.53 0.18
CA LEU A 134 5.28 18.26 -0.19
C LEU A 134 4.34 18.58 0.97
N GLU A 135 3.35 19.45 0.72
CA GLU A 135 2.39 19.93 1.72
C GLU A 135 1.67 18.79 2.48
N VAL A 136 1.40 17.67 1.80
CA VAL A 136 0.71 16.51 2.39
C VAL A 136 1.46 15.88 3.58
N TYR A 137 2.76 16.16 3.71
CA TYR A 137 3.62 15.58 4.77
C TYR A 137 4.13 16.59 5.78
N LYS A 138 3.67 17.84 5.74
CA LYS A 138 4.14 18.93 6.61
C LYS A 138 4.04 18.63 8.11
N ASP A 139 3.08 17.83 8.51
CA ASP A 139 2.83 17.46 9.91
C ASP A 139 3.66 16.24 10.36
N ILE A 140 4.45 15.65 9.46
CA ILE A 140 5.38 14.56 9.81
C ILE A 140 6.68 15.18 10.30
N PRO A 141 7.19 14.80 11.50
CA PRO A 141 8.49 15.27 11.97
C PRO A 141 9.60 15.00 10.95
N ASN A 142 10.43 16.01 10.65
CA ASN A 142 11.47 15.92 9.60
C ASN A 142 12.45 14.75 9.77
N ASN A 143 12.70 14.31 11.01
CA ASN A 143 13.55 13.16 11.29
C ASN A 143 12.88 11.82 11.00
N LEU A 144 11.56 11.79 10.73
CA LEU A 144 10.81 10.60 10.33
C LEU A 144 10.54 10.55 8.82
N ILE A 145 10.84 11.63 8.09
CA ILE A 145 10.73 11.67 6.63
C ILE A 145 11.96 10.97 6.03
N PRO A 146 11.77 9.86 5.27
CA PRO A 146 12.90 9.14 4.68
C PRO A 146 13.44 9.83 3.43
N ASP A 147 14.76 9.82 3.24
CA ASP A 147 15.40 10.19 1.98
C ASP A 147 15.42 9.00 0.99
N THR A 148 15.29 7.77 1.50
CA THR A 148 15.18 6.49 0.75
C THR A 148 14.73 5.38 1.70
N GLU A 149 14.12 4.32 1.18
CA GLU A 149 13.70 3.15 1.97
C GLU A 149 14.01 1.83 1.25
N SER A 150 14.36 0.82 2.04
CA SER A 150 14.23 -0.61 1.70
C SER A 150 12.81 -1.11 1.98
N LEU A 151 12.50 -2.35 1.65
CA LEU A 151 11.24 -2.97 2.08
C LEU A 151 11.24 -3.21 3.60
N GLU A 152 12.40 -3.48 4.19
CA GLU A 152 12.57 -3.62 5.64
C GLU A 152 12.23 -2.33 6.40
N ASP A 153 12.66 -1.16 5.89
CA ASP A 153 12.29 0.12 6.48
C ASP A 153 10.77 0.34 6.44
N THR A 154 10.17 0.07 5.29
CA THR A 154 8.71 0.12 5.11
C THR A 154 8.00 -0.84 6.08
N TYR A 155 8.51 -2.06 6.22
CA TYR A 155 8.00 -3.06 7.16
C TYR A 155 8.01 -2.54 8.60
N ASN A 156 9.14 -2.01 9.05
CA ASN A 156 9.31 -1.55 10.43
C ASN A 156 8.28 -0.47 10.81
N ARG A 157 7.99 0.51 9.90
CA ARG A 157 6.98 1.51 10.18
C ARG A 157 5.54 0.98 10.07
N VAL A 158 5.25 0.10 9.10
CA VAL A 158 3.92 -0.49 8.92
C VAL A 158 3.54 -1.38 10.09
N ILE A 159 4.48 -2.23 10.59
CA ILE A 159 4.18 -3.13 11.70
C ILE A 159 3.98 -2.37 13.01
N LYS A 160 4.72 -1.29 13.22
CA LYS A 160 4.53 -0.43 14.39
C LYS A 160 3.08 0.11 14.47
N ILE A 161 2.53 0.56 13.33
CA ILE A 161 1.14 1.04 13.29
C ILE A 161 0.15 -0.12 13.37
N TYR A 162 0.44 -1.24 12.70
CA TYR A 162 -0.40 -2.43 12.79
C TYR A 162 -0.57 -2.89 14.25
N ASP A 163 0.52 -3.08 14.97
CA ASP A 163 0.48 -3.56 16.37
C ASP A 163 -0.25 -2.57 17.30
N LYS A 164 -0.02 -1.26 17.10
CA LYS A 164 -0.57 -0.23 17.98
C LYS A 164 -2.05 0.10 17.70
N HIS A 165 -2.48 0.14 16.46
CA HIS A 165 -3.78 0.71 16.07
C HIS A 165 -4.71 -0.26 15.34
N ILE A 166 -4.19 -1.29 14.67
CA ILE A 166 -4.99 -2.20 13.83
C ILE A 166 -5.24 -3.52 14.55
N LYS A 167 -4.19 -4.18 15.00
CA LYS A 167 -4.26 -5.49 15.67
C LYS A 167 -5.25 -5.54 16.83
N PRO A 168 -5.34 -4.55 17.75
CA PRO A 168 -6.32 -4.57 18.84
C PRO A 168 -7.78 -4.61 18.37
N LEU A 169 -8.05 -4.15 17.14
CA LEU A 169 -9.39 -4.11 16.57
C LEU A 169 -9.74 -5.39 15.79
N VAL A 170 -8.74 -6.14 15.31
CA VAL A 170 -8.96 -7.30 14.43
C VAL A 170 -9.85 -8.37 15.08
N LYS A 171 -9.71 -8.60 16.38
CA LYS A 171 -10.36 -9.72 17.09
C LYS A 171 -11.87 -9.87 16.87
N LYS A 172 -12.60 -8.76 16.67
CA LYS A 172 -14.08 -8.75 16.57
C LYS A 172 -14.62 -7.97 15.38
N ASN A 173 -13.74 -7.44 14.52
CA ASN A 173 -14.12 -6.47 13.49
C ASN A 173 -13.57 -6.85 12.12
N ASN A 174 -14.26 -6.36 11.11
CA ASN A 174 -13.76 -6.37 9.73
C ASN A 174 -13.10 -5.03 9.42
N ILE A 175 -11.85 -5.07 9.03
CA ILE A 175 -11.01 -3.90 8.83
C ILE A 175 -10.64 -3.80 7.35
N LEU A 176 -10.86 -2.66 6.73
CA LEU A 176 -10.39 -2.38 5.39
C LEU A 176 -9.20 -1.42 5.43
N ILE A 177 -8.11 -1.81 4.78
CA ILE A 177 -6.90 -1.00 4.64
C ILE A 177 -6.67 -0.75 3.16
N SER A 178 -6.83 0.51 2.73
CA SER A 178 -6.45 0.96 1.39
C SER A 178 -5.05 1.54 1.44
N ALA A 179 -4.09 0.90 0.76
CA ALA A 179 -2.68 1.27 0.85
C ALA A 179 -1.92 0.98 -0.47
N HIS A 180 -0.65 0.61 -0.41
CA HIS A 180 0.26 0.55 -1.56
C HIS A 180 0.92 -0.83 -1.68
N GLY A 181 1.57 -1.06 -2.83
CA GLY A 181 2.20 -2.35 -3.11
C GLY A 181 3.19 -2.79 -2.04
N ASN A 182 4.09 -1.91 -1.60
CA ASN A 182 5.12 -2.30 -0.62
C ASN A 182 4.61 -2.23 0.83
N SER A 183 3.73 -1.31 1.20
CA SER A 183 3.13 -1.32 2.54
C SER A 183 2.24 -2.56 2.76
N ILE A 184 1.47 -2.99 1.74
CA ILE A 184 0.70 -4.24 1.81
C ILE A 184 1.61 -5.46 1.85
N ARG A 185 2.70 -5.49 1.05
CA ARG A 185 3.71 -6.56 1.14
C ARG A 185 4.31 -6.66 2.54
N ALA A 186 4.68 -5.54 3.13
CA ALA A 186 5.19 -5.48 4.49
C ALA A 186 4.22 -6.14 5.48
N LEU A 187 2.93 -5.81 5.37
CA LEU A 187 1.91 -6.40 6.22
C LEU A 187 1.71 -7.90 5.93
N CYS A 188 1.70 -8.31 4.65
CA CYS A 188 1.63 -9.72 4.26
C CYS A 188 2.84 -10.53 4.78
N LYS A 189 4.06 -9.96 4.71
CA LYS A 189 5.25 -10.60 5.26
C LYS A 189 5.08 -10.92 6.75
N PHE A 190 4.54 -9.97 7.50
CA PHE A 190 4.27 -10.16 8.93
C PHE A 190 3.18 -11.21 9.18
N LEU A 191 2.01 -11.04 8.57
CA LEU A 191 0.83 -11.87 8.80
C LEU A 191 1.06 -13.34 8.39
N PHE A 192 1.74 -13.57 7.26
CA PHE A 192 1.98 -14.90 6.72
C PHE A 192 3.37 -15.46 7.05
N LYS A 193 4.18 -14.73 7.84
CA LYS A 193 5.56 -15.11 8.21
C LYS A 193 6.44 -15.45 6.99
N LEU A 194 6.29 -14.67 5.90
CA LEU A 194 7.01 -14.91 4.66
C LEU A 194 8.52 -14.63 4.84
N ASP A 195 9.34 -15.46 4.21
CA ASP A 195 10.78 -15.18 4.10
C ASP A 195 11.10 -14.12 3.04
N GLU A 196 12.38 -13.78 2.85
CA GLU A 196 12.81 -12.74 1.90
C GLU A 196 12.60 -13.16 0.43
N ASN A 197 12.72 -14.46 0.12
CA ASN A 197 12.49 -14.97 -1.23
C ASN A 197 10.99 -14.96 -1.56
N GLN A 198 10.15 -15.34 -0.62
CA GLN A 198 8.71 -15.36 -0.78
C GLN A 198 8.16 -13.94 -0.98
N ILE A 199 8.59 -12.97 -0.15
CA ILE A 199 8.11 -11.60 -0.26
C ILE A 199 8.56 -10.91 -1.54
N SER A 200 9.75 -11.24 -2.06
CA SER A 200 10.25 -10.69 -3.32
C SER A 200 9.38 -11.05 -4.52
N LYS A 201 8.72 -12.20 -4.47
CA LYS A 201 7.85 -12.74 -5.54
C LYS A 201 6.38 -12.37 -5.36
N LEU A 202 5.97 -11.87 -4.18
CA LEU A 202 4.57 -11.54 -3.93
C LEU A 202 4.12 -10.34 -4.76
N GLU A 203 3.15 -10.53 -5.63
CA GLU A 203 2.48 -9.47 -6.38
C GLU A 203 1.21 -9.02 -5.67
N ILE A 204 1.00 -7.71 -5.64
CA ILE A 204 -0.21 -7.09 -5.11
C ILE A 204 -0.90 -6.35 -6.26
N PRO A 205 -1.94 -6.90 -6.88
CA PRO A 205 -2.66 -6.24 -7.96
C PRO A 205 -3.39 -4.98 -7.46
N THR A 206 -3.52 -3.97 -8.34
CA THR A 206 -4.28 -2.76 -8.06
C THR A 206 -5.79 -3.07 -7.99
N GLY A 207 -6.49 -2.45 -7.04
CA GLY A 207 -7.95 -2.54 -6.95
C GLY A 207 -8.54 -3.94 -6.73
N ASN A 208 -7.73 -4.94 -6.36
CA ASN A 208 -8.24 -6.27 -6.04
C ASN A 208 -8.17 -6.53 -4.53
N PRO A 209 -9.32 -6.63 -3.84
CA PRO A 209 -9.31 -6.84 -2.39
C PRO A 209 -8.76 -8.23 -2.01
N LEU A 210 -7.71 -8.25 -1.20
CA LEU A 210 -7.22 -9.44 -0.53
C LEU A 210 -7.95 -9.60 0.80
N HIS A 211 -8.80 -10.62 0.91
CA HIS A 211 -9.58 -10.91 2.10
C HIS A 211 -8.89 -11.97 2.94
N ILE A 212 -8.53 -11.61 4.17
CA ILE A 212 -7.84 -12.44 5.16
C ILE A 212 -8.80 -12.62 6.35
N LYS A 213 -9.25 -13.85 6.60
CA LYS A 213 -10.12 -14.18 7.74
C LYS A 213 -9.31 -14.75 8.89
N PHE A 214 -9.77 -14.47 10.09
CA PHE A 214 -9.19 -15.00 11.31
C PHE A 214 -10.19 -15.90 12.04
N ASP A 215 -9.68 -16.95 12.69
CA ASP A 215 -10.43 -17.78 13.63
C ASP A 215 -10.49 -17.09 15.02
N ASP A 216 -11.15 -17.75 15.97
CA ASP A 216 -11.31 -17.23 17.34
C ASP A 216 -9.98 -17.20 18.12
N ASN A 217 -8.95 -17.92 17.64
CA ASN A 217 -7.59 -17.92 18.19
C ASN A 217 -6.67 -16.92 17.49
N GLU A 218 -7.22 -16.05 16.64
CA GLU A 218 -6.50 -15.03 15.85
C GLU A 218 -5.53 -15.66 14.81
N ASN A 219 -5.68 -16.93 14.45
CA ASN A 219 -4.95 -17.52 13.33
C ASN A 219 -5.67 -17.25 12.01
N ILE A 220 -4.90 -17.15 10.91
CA ILE A 220 -5.46 -16.99 9.59
C ILE A 220 -6.14 -18.31 9.17
N SER A 221 -7.45 -18.25 8.97
CA SER A 221 -8.29 -19.39 8.57
C SER A 221 -8.53 -19.45 7.06
N GLU A 222 -8.55 -18.30 6.39
CA GLU A 222 -8.73 -18.18 4.94
C GLU A 222 -8.01 -16.93 4.42
N CYS A 223 -7.42 -17.03 3.23
CA CYS A 223 -6.85 -15.90 2.52
C CYS A 223 -7.12 -16.05 1.02
N ARG A 224 -7.78 -15.05 0.41
CA ARG A 224 -8.05 -15.06 -1.02
C ARG A 224 -8.24 -13.67 -1.59
N TYR A 225 -7.89 -13.47 -2.84
CA TYR A 225 -8.37 -12.32 -3.61
C TYR A 225 -9.85 -12.49 -3.94
N LEU A 226 -10.61 -11.39 -3.90
CA LEU A 226 -12.04 -11.43 -4.22
C LEU A 226 -12.29 -11.48 -5.73
N ASP A 227 -11.40 -10.90 -6.52
CA ASP A 227 -11.39 -11.05 -7.98
C ASP A 227 -10.47 -12.23 -8.35
N LYS A 228 -11.07 -13.34 -8.78
CA LYS A 228 -10.33 -14.57 -9.11
C LYS A 228 -9.73 -14.55 -10.52
N ASP A 229 -10.21 -13.63 -11.36
CA ASP A 229 -9.83 -13.53 -12.76
C ASP A 229 -8.66 -12.56 -13.00
N ARG A 230 -8.02 -12.07 -11.90
CA ARG A 230 -6.99 -11.03 -11.97
C ARG A 230 -5.79 -11.31 -11.08
#